data_0dec240ee75b0e414c2a7d02fcf14141
#
_entry.id   0dec240ee75b0e414c2a7d02fcf14141
#
_cell.length_a   1.000
_cell.length_b   1.000
_cell.length_c   1.000
_cell.angle_alpha   90.00
_cell.angle_beta   90.00
_cell.angle_gamma   90.00
#
_symmetry.space_group_name_H-M   'P 1'
#
loop_
_entity.id
_entity.type
_entity.pdbx_description
1 polymer ?
#
loop_
_entity_poly.entity_id
_entity_poly.type
_entity_poly.pdbx_seq_one_letter_code
_entity_poly.pdbx_strand_id
1 'polypeptide(L)'
;IKKGDVVRGHKITDEFYYFVCIIVHSYLRPTDREAFALQHKDITANDDGTINLRVTKGKTGFRQSFSTESGSDFYNHLRKINSDYARPNNFLFLPKMENRNHANRTFQRMFNYVLDTHGLKLDQDGQPRTTYSLRHYALQTRLNKSGGKVNIYDLARNAGTSVNQLERFYLKRMKVSKKQRENL
;
A
#
# COMPACT_ATOMS: atom_id res chain seq x y z
N ILE A 1 16.18 0.81 -7.12
CA ILE A 1 16.51 0.03 -5.89
C ILE A 1 17.59 -0.97 -6.31
N LYS A 2 18.80 -0.83 -5.79
CA LYS A 2 19.80 -1.87 -5.99
C LYS A 2 19.45 -3.06 -5.10
N LYS A 3 19.06 -4.16 -5.72
CA LYS A 3 18.84 -5.42 -5.03
C LYS A 3 20.14 -5.83 -4.33
N GLY A 4 20.06 -6.02 -3.03
CA GLY A 4 21.20 -6.47 -2.23
C GLY A 4 21.79 -5.45 -1.27
N ASP A 5 21.41 -4.18 -1.34
CA ASP A 5 21.81 -3.18 -0.33
C ASP A 5 21.35 -3.61 1.07
N VAL A 6 22.17 -3.32 2.08
CA VAL A 6 21.90 -3.72 3.46
C VAL A 6 21.59 -2.50 4.30
N VAL A 7 20.42 -2.50 4.95
CA VAL A 7 19.97 -1.43 5.86
C VAL A 7 19.84 -1.99 7.27
N ARG A 8 20.74 -1.57 8.16
CA ARG A 8 20.79 -2.03 9.58
C ARG A 8 20.71 -3.56 9.72
N GLY A 9 21.54 -4.27 8.95
CA GLY A 9 21.62 -5.73 8.97
C GLY A 9 20.55 -6.47 8.16
N HIS A 10 19.59 -5.76 7.54
CA HIS A 10 18.56 -6.36 6.70
C HIS A 10 18.81 -6.04 5.23
N LYS A 11 18.91 -7.08 4.41
CA LYS A 11 19.08 -6.96 2.97
C LYS A 11 17.79 -6.51 2.30
N ILE A 12 17.88 -5.52 1.40
CA ILE A 12 16.76 -5.15 0.53
C ILE A 12 16.54 -6.27 -0.49
N THR A 13 15.35 -6.85 -0.47
CA THR A 13 14.94 -7.98 -1.31
C THR A 13 13.75 -7.61 -2.20
N ASP A 14 13.40 -8.51 -3.12
CA ASP A 14 12.21 -8.36 -3.95
C ASP A 14 10.92 -8.30 -3.10
N GLU A 15 10.92 -8.86 -1.91
CA GLU A 15 9.80 -8.77 -0.97
C GLU A 15 9.46 -7.30 -0.61
N PHE A 16 10.49 -6.46 -0.42
CA PHE A 16 10.28 -5.03 -0.19
C PHE A 16 9.68 -4.34 -1.43
N TYR A 17 10.09 -4.71 -2.63
CA TYR A 17 9.49 -4.21 -3.87
C TYR A 17 8.00 -4.57 -3.94
N TYR A 18 7.64 -5.84 -3.69
CA TYR A 18 6.25 -6.25 -3.71
C TYR A 18 5.41 -5.65 -2.58
N PHE A 19 6.02 -5.36 -1.43
CA PHE A 19 5.36 -4.56 -0.39
C PHE A 19 4.94 -3.19 -0.94
N VAL A 20 5.85 -2.47 -1.59
CA VAL A 20 5.53 -1.15 -2.18
C VAL A 20 4.40 -1.29 -3.21
N CYS A 21 4.47 -2.26 -4.11
CA CYS A 21 3.44 -2.51 -5.12
C CYS A 21 2.08 -2.82 -4.48
N ILE A 22 2.03 -3.74 -3.51
CA ILE A 22 0.79 -4.14 -2.84
C ILE A 22 0.18 -2.94 -2.10
N ILE A 23 0.95 -2.13 -1.36
CA ILE A 23 0.41 -0.95 -0.68
C ILE A 23 -0.19 0.05 -1.68
N VAL A 24 0.50 0.30 -2.80
CA VAL A 24 0.01 1.24 -3.84
C VAL A 24 -1.27 0.73 -4.51
N HIS A 25 -1.42 -0.58 -4.67
CA HIS A 25 -2.56 -1.17 -5.37
C HIS A 25 -3.73 -1.56 -4.47
N SER A 26 -3.55 -1.60 -3.13
CA SER A 26 -4.58 -2.06 -2.17
C SER A 26 -5.09 -0.98 -1.23
N TYR A 27 -4.55 0.22 -1.27
CA TYR A 27 -4.91 1.33 -0.37
C TYR A 27 -4.73 1.02 1.13
N LEU A 28 -4.00 -0.03 1.49
CA LEU A 28 -3.73 -0.41 2.87
C LEU A 28 -2.91 0.66 3.60
N ARG A 29 -3.12 0.77 4.91
CA ARG A 29 -2.18 1.51 5.76
C ARG A 29 -0.93 0.65 5.97
N PRO A 30 0.27 1.18 5.72
CA PRO A 30 1.53 0.46 5.95
C PRO A 30 1.88 0.48 7.46
N THR A 31 1.05 -0.15 8.27
CA THR A 31 1.19 -0.20 9.73
C THR A 31 1.25 -1.64 10.22
N ASP A 32 1.77 -1.81 11.44
CA ASP A 32 1.84 -3.10 12.15
C ASP A 32 0.49 -3.75 12.35
N ARG A 33 -0.58 -2.94 12.49
CA ARG A 33 -1.95 -3.41 12.71
C ARG A 33 -2.75 -3.66 11.43
N GLU A 34 -2.26 -3.23 10.27
CA GLU A 34 -2.99 -3.39 9.01
C GLU A 34 -2.14 -4.20 8.02
N ALA A 35 -1.28 -3.58 7.21
CA ALA A 35 -0.52 -4.31 6.19
C ALA A 35 0.36 -5.42 6.77
N PHE A 36 1.05 -5.14 7.87
CA PHE A 36 1.92 -6.13 8.50
C PHE A 36 1.19 -7.16 9.37
N ALA A 37 -0.08 -6.96 9.69
CA ALA A 37 -0.91 -7.93 10.38
C ALA A 37 -1.57 -8.95 9.43
N LEU A 38 -1.59 -8.70 8.12
CA LEU A 38 -2.18 -9.60 7.15
C LEU A 38 -1.45 -10.93 7.10
N GLN A 39 -2.22 -12.00 7.06
CA GLN A 39 -1.78 -13.38 6.83
C GLN A 39 -2.28 -13.84 5.46
N HIS A 40 -1.68 -14.89 4.91
CA HIS A 40 -2.10 -15.41 3.59
C HIS A 40 -3.57 -15.84 3.56
N LYS A 41 -4.15 -16.33 4.68
CA LYS A 41 -5.59 -16.65 4.79
C LYS A 41 -6.52 -15.44 4.68
N ASP A 42 -5.99 -14.23 4.85
CA ASP A 42 -6.75 -12.98 4.76
C ASP A 42 -6.81 -12.45 3.32
N ILE A 43 -6.23 -13.18 2.36
CA ILE A 43 -6.08 -12.73 0.97
C ILE A 43 -6.65 -13.78 0.03
N THR A 44 -7.54 -13.33 -0.86
CA THR A 44 -8.06 -14.14 -1.97
C THR A 44 -7.75 -13.43 -3.28
N ALA A 45 -7.06 -14.12 -4.20
CA ALA A 45 -6.86 -13.64 -5.55
C ALA A 45 -8.13 -13.92 -6.38
N ASN A 46 -8.53 -12.95 -7.20
CA ASN A 46 -9.68 -13.03 -8.08
C ASN A 46 -9.22 -13.16 -9.55
N ASP A 47 -10.05 -13.72 -10.41
CA ASP A 47 -9.77 -13.94 -11.83
C ASP A 47 -9.67 -12.61 -12.61
N ASP A 48 -10.27 -11.53 -12.10
CA ASP A 48 -10.19 -10.18 -12.67
C ASP A 48 -8.86 -9.45 -12.35
N GLY A 49 -7.89 -10.13 -11.77
CA GLY A 49 -6.60 -9.57 -11.38
C GLY A 49 -6.60 -8.79 -10.06
N THR A 50 -7.75 -8.64 -9.41
CA THR A 50 -7.82 -8.01 -8.08
C THR A 50 -7.51 -9.02 -6.97
N ILE A 51 -7.25 -8.52 -5.76
CA ILE A 51 -7.27 -9.32 -4.53
C ILE A 51 -8.26 -8.76 -3.53
N ASN A 52 -8.95 -9.66 -2.84
CA ASN A 52 -9.72 -9.35 -1.64
C ASN A 52 -8.81 -9.43 -0.43
N LEU A 53 -8.91 -8.45 0.45
CA LEU A 53 -8.10 -8.30 1.65
C LEU A 53 -9.02 -8.18 2.86
N ARG A 54 -8.92 -9.14 3.78
CA ARG A 54 -9.66 -9.15 5.04
C ARG A 54 -8.84 -8.44 6.11
N VAL A 55 -9.08 -7.14 6.31
CA VAL A 55 -8.41 -6.34 7.34
C VAL A 55 -9.15 -6.49 8.66
N THR A 56 -8.55 -7.16 9.64
CA THR A 56 -9.21 -7.47 10.92
C THR A 56 -8.84 -6.52 12.05
N LYS A 57 -7.64 -5.92 12.01
CA LYS A 57 -7.07 -5.09 13.08
C LYS A 57 -6.82 -3.63 12.68
N GLY A 58 -7.50 -3.16 11.63
CA GLY A 58 -7.33 -1.78 11.16
C GLY A 58 -7.84 -0.74 12.16
N LYS A 59 -7.39 0.52 12.02
CA LYS A 59 -7.83 1.66 12.86
C LYS A 59 -9.36 1.82 12.91
N THR A 60 -10.04 1.46 11.84
CA THR A 60 -11.51 1.56 11.69
C THR A 60 -12.24 0.25 11.94
N GLY A 61 -11.58 -0.74 12.56
CA GLY A 61 -12.11 -2.07 12.79
C GLY A 61 -12.01 -2.98 11.56
N PHE A 62 -12.88 -4.00 11.53
CA PHE A 62 -12.96 -4.96 10.43
C PHE A 62 -13.44 -4.29 9.13
N ARG A 63 -12.79 -4.62 8.02
CA ARG A 63 -13.28 -4.32 6.67
C ARG A 63 -12.75 -5.34 5.66
N GLN A 64 -13.48 -5.45 4.57
CA GLN A 64 -12.96 -6.00 3.33
C GLN A 64 -12.45 -4.86 2.46
N SER A 65 -11.30 -5.06 1.84
CA SER A 65 -10.68 -4.12 0.92
C SER A 65 -10.34 -4.86 -0.37
N PHE A 66 -10.37 -4.15 -1.49
CA PHE A 66 -10.05 -4.69 -2.81
C PHE A 66 -8.88 -3.92 -3.39
N SER A 67 -8.00 -4.63 -4.09
CA SER A 67 -6.93 -3.99 -4.86
C SER A 67 -7.42 -3.52 -6.24
N THR A 68 -6.54 -2.85 -6.95
CA THR A 68 -6.66 -2.70 -8.42
C THR A 68 -6.29 -4.01 -9.12
N GLU A 69 -6.56 -4.11 -10.43
CA GLU A 69 -6.38 -5.31 -11.26
C GLU A 69 -5.00 -5.97 -11.18
N SER A 70 -3.92 -5.22 -10.94
CA SER A 70 -2.58 -5.82 -10.81
C SER A 70 -2.29 -6.44 -9.43
N GLY A 71 -3.23 -6.38 -8.50
CA GLY A 71 -3.02 -6.86 -7.11
C GLY A 71 -2.74 -8.35 -7.03
N SER A 72 -3.44 -9.15 -7.83
CA SER A 72 -3.29 -10.60 -7.91
C SER A 72 -1.88 -11.00 -8.37
N ASP A 73 -1.35 -10.34 -9.40
CA ASP A 73 -0.01 -10.62 -9.91
C ASP A 73 1.06 -10.33 -8.86
N PHE A 74 1.00 -9.17 -8.20
CA PHE A 74 1.96 -8.83 -7.14
C PHE A 74 1.87 -9.80 -5.96
N TYR A 75 0.68 -10.21 -5.58
CA TYR A 75 0.49 -11.20 -4.52
C TYR A 75 1.05 -12.57 -4.91
N ASN A 76 0.80 -13.03 -6.13
CA ASN A 76 1.28 -14.33 -6.61
C ASN A 76 2.81 -14.34 -6.73
N HIS A 77 3.44 -13.26 -7.21
CA HIS A 77 4.88 -13.13 -7.22
C HIS A 77 5.48 -13.13 -5.81
N LEU A 78 4.86 -12.40 -4.87
CA LEU A 78 5.31 -12.40 -3.47
C LEU A 78 5.22 -13.81 -2.86
N ARG A 79 4.14 -14.54 -3.11
CA ARG A 79 4.01 -15.95 -2.68
C ARG A 79 5.09 -16.83 -3.27
N LYS A 80 5.46 -16.62 -4.52
CA LYS A 80 6.50 -17.40 -5.20
C LYS A 80 7.88 -17.18 -4.59
N ILE A 81 8.25 -15.94 -4.29
CA ILE A 81 9.57 -15.64 -3.68
C ILE A 81 9.64 -16.07 -2.21
N ASN A 82 8.50 -16.13 -1.51
CA ASN A 82 8.37 -16.58 -0.11
C ASN A 82 7.68 -17.94 -0.01
N SER A 83 7.90 -18.86 -0.96
CA SER A 83 7.17 -20.14 -1.09
C SER A 83 7.14 -20.96 0.19
N ASP A 84 8.25 -21.02 0.93
CA ASP A 84 8.36 -21.78 2.18
C ASP A 84 7.46 -21.21 3.29
N TYR A 85 7.07 -19.95 3.18
CA TYR A 85 6.25 -19.23 4.13
C TYR A 85 4.85 -18.88 3.60
N ALA A 86 4.50 -19.29 2.38
CA ALA A 86 3.19 -19.01 1.77
C ALA A 86 2.07 -19.91 2.32
N ARG A 87 2.03 -20.11 3.65
CA ARG A 87 1.01 -20.91 4.37
C ARG A 87 -0.07 -20.00 4.96
N PRO A 88 -1.31 -20.48 5.15
CA PRO A 88 -2.45 -19.65 5.56
C PRO A 88 -2.20 -18.76 6.78
N ASN A 89 -1.54 -19.25 7.80
CA ASN A 89 -1.32 -18.54 9.07
C ASN A 89 -0.01 -17.73 9.11
N ASN A 90 0.81 -17.76 8.05
CA ASN A 90 2.02 -16.97 7.99
C ASN A 90 1.69 -15.53 7.56
N PHE A 91 2.45 -14.58 8.09
CA PHE A 91 2.33 -13.18 7.71
C PHE A 91 2.75 -12.95 6.25
N LEU A 92 2.06 -12.04 5.60
CA LEU A 92 2.31 -11.68 4.21
C LEU A 92 3.71 -11.10 4.00
N PHE A 93 4.13 -10.21 4.89
CA PHE A 93 5.43 -9.53 4.83
C PHE A 93 6.31 -9.92 6.01
N LEU A 94 7.59 -10.18 5.74
CA LEU A 94 8.61 -10.56 6.71
C LEU A 94 8.11 -11.68 7.65
N PRO A 95 7.73 -12.84 7.10
CA PRO A 95 7.05 -13.90 7.85
C PRO A 95 7.88 -14.46 9.02
N LYS A 96 9.21 -14.36 8.97
CA LYS A 96 10.13 -14.77 10.05
C LYS A 96 10.13 -13.83 11.25
N MET A 97 9.60 -12.63 11.13
CA MET A 97 9.56 -11.65 12.21
C MET A 97 8.21 -11.71 12.91
N GLU A 98 8.10 -12.28 14.09
CA GLU A 98 6.86 -12.34 14.85
C GLU A 98 6.39 -10.95 15.32
N ASN A 99 7.33 -10.10 15.74
CA ASN A 99 7.04 -8.74 16.16
C ASN A 99 6.69 -7.87 14.95
N ARG A 100 5.41 -7.61 14.73
CA ARG A 100 4.89 -6.87 13.57
C ARG A 100 5.31 -5.39 13.55
N ASN A 101 5.51 -4.79 14.74
CA ASN A 101 6.06 -3.43 14.82
C ASN A 101 7.50 -3.41 14.31
N HIS A 102 8.29 -4.42 14.66
CA HIS A 102 9.66 -4.54 14.16
C HIS A 102 9.67 -4.75 12.64
N ALA A 103 8.82 -5.63 12.12
CA ALA A 103 8.67 -5.83 10.67
C ALA A 103 8.32 -4.53 9.93
N ASN A 104 7.34 -3.78 10.44
CA ASN A 104 6.98 -2.47 9.90
C ASN A 104 8.16 -1.48 9.92
N ARG A 105 8.86 -1.35 11.05
CA ARG A 105 10.04 -0.48 11.17
C ARG A 105 11.17 -0.89 10.22
N THR A 106 11.33 -2.17 9.95
CA THR A 106 12.35 -2.67 9.01
C THR A 106 12.07 -2.14 7.60
N PHE A 107 10.84 -2.27 7.11
CA PHE A 107 10.48 -1.74 5.79
C PHE A 107 10.44 -0.20 5.75
N GLN A 108 10.06 0.48 6.83
CA GLN A 108 10.18 1.94 6.92
C GLN A 108 11.65 2.41 6.76
N ARG A 109 12.59 1.71 7.37
CA ARG A 109 14.03 2.02 7.24
C ARG A 109 14.53 1.78 5.83
N MET A 110 14.13 0.67 5.20
CA MET A 110 14.46 0.39 3.80
C MET A 110 13.88 1.47 2.87
N PHE A 111 12.63 1.87 3.10
CA PHE A 111 11.97 2.92 2.34
C PHE A 111 12.70 4.26 2.47
N ASN A 112 13.05 4.67 3.69
CA ASN A 112 13.81 5.88 3.94
C ASN A 112 15.17 5.83 3.23
N TYR A 113 15.90 4.72 3.36
CA TYR A 113 17.19 4.54 2.69
C TYR A 113 17.07 4.71 1.17
N VAL A 114 16.07 4.09 0.55
CA VAL A 114 15.82 4.23 -0.89
C VAL A 114 15.51 5.68 -1.26
N LEU A 115 14.68 6.37 -0.49
CA LEU A 115 14.35 7.77 -0.74
C LEU A 115 15.57 8.68 -0.60
N ASP A 116 16.37 8.48 0.45
CA ASP A 116 17.57 9.27 0.71
C ASP A 116 18.62 9.06 -0.41
N THR A 117 18.85 7.79 -0.81
CA THR A 117 19.81 7.44 -1.87
C THR A 117 19.45 8.06 -3.23
N HIS A 118 18.17 8.28 -3.50
CA HIS A 118 17.69 8.83 -4.76
C HIS A 118 17.27 10.31 -4.69
N GLY A 119 17.53 11.00 -3.58
CA GLY A 119 17.14 12.40 -3.42
C GLY A 119 15.63 12.63 -3.38
N LEU A 120 14.85 11.60 -3.01
CA LEU A 120 13.39 11.62 -3.03
C LEU A 120 12.78 11.75 -1.64
N LYS A 121 13.58 12.03 -0.62
CA LYS A 121 13.12 12.06 0.78
C LYS A 121 12.11 13.15 1.04
N LEU A 122 12.29 14.31 0.44
CA LEU A 122 11.38 15.44 0.59
C LEU A 122 10.45 15.55 -0.64
N ASP A 123 9.22 15.98 -0.41
CA ASP A 123 8.32 16.38 -1.48
C ASP A 123 8.61 17.82 -1.96
N GLN A 124 7.81 18.32 -2.89
CA GLN A 124 7.95 19.66 -3.45
C GLN A 124 7.73 20.79 -2.42
N ASP A 125 7.04 20.48 -1.31
CA ASP A 125 6.74 21.41 -0.22
C ASP A 125 7.74 21.24 0.95
N GLY A 126 8.82 20.45 0.76
CA GLY A 126 9.84 20.18 1.76
C GLY A 126 9.39 19.21 2.86
N GLN A 127 8.25 18.52 2.70
CA GLN A 127 7.76 17.58 3.69
C GLN A 127 8.36 16.18 3.49
N PRO A 128 8.72 15.48 4.57
CA PRO A 128 9.34 14.16 4.45
C PRO A 128 8.34 13.09 3.97
N ARG A 129 8.72 12.36 2.93
CA ARG A 129 7.99 11.16 2.52
C ARG A 129 8.26 10.01 3.47
N THR A 130 7.20 9.24 3.73
CA THR A 130 7.21 8.03 4.57
C THR A 130 6.54 6.88 3.81
N THR A 131 6.55 5.67 4.35
CA THR A 131 5.77 4.57 3.78
C THR A 131 4.27 4.91 3.64
N TYR A 132 3.74 5.80 4.48
CA TYR A 132 2.36 6.27 4.40
C TYR A 132 2.09 7.09 3.12
N SER A 133 3.13 7.70 2.56
CA SER A 133 3.04 8.42 1.28
C SER A 133 2.67 7.51 0.11
N LEU A 134 2.97 6.20 0.20
CA LEU A 134 2.52 5.19 -0.78
C LEU A 134 0.99 5.12 -0.85
N ARG A 135 0.34 5.12 0.30
CA ARG A 135 -1.12 5.13 0.37
C ARG A 135 -1.70 6.45 -0.13
N HIS A 136 -1.07 7.59 0.20
CA HIS A 136 -1.47 8.89 -0.35
C HIS A 136 -1.40 8.88 -1.87
N TYR A 137 -0.30 8.40 -2.43
CA TYR A 137 -0.12 8.26 -3.87
C TYR A 137 -1.19 7.36 -4.51
N ALA A 138 -1.49 6.21 -3.89
CA ALA A 138 -2.50 5.28 -4.37
C ALA A 138 -3.89 5.94 -4.49
N LEU A 139 -4.33 6.62 -3.44
CA LEU A 139 -5.62 7.30 -3.39
C LEU A 139 -5.70 8.47 -4.38
N GLN A 140 -4.67 9.32 -4.43
CA GLN A 140 -4.60 10.43 -5.39
C GLN A 140 -4.61 9.93 -6.83
N THR A 141 -3.82 8.90 -7.12
CA THR A 141 -3.74 8.32 -8.47
C THR A 141 -5.09 7.74 -8.90
N ARG A 142 -5.79 7.05 -7.99
CA ARG A 142 -7.11 6.49 -8.28
C ARG A 142 -8.14 7.58 -8.58
N LEU A 143 -8.18 8.62 -7.76
CA LEU A 143 -9.07 9.76 -7.97
C LEU A 143 -8.77 10.50 -9.28
N ASN A 144 -7.49 10.79 -9.54
CA ASN A 144 -7.05 11.51 -10.74
C ASN A 144 -7.32 10.72 -12.03
N LYS A 145 -6.91 9.44 -12.07
CA LYS A 145 -7.04 8.59 -13.27
C LYS A 145 -8.47 8.18 -13.57
N SER A 146 -9.35 8.24 -12.59
CA SER A 146 -10.75 7.84 -12.80
C SER A 146 -11.54 8.81 -13.69
N GLY A 147 -11.06 10.06 -13.83
CA GLY A 147 -11.80 11.08 -14.57
C GLY A 147 -13.20 11.34 -14.00
N GLY A 148 -13.37 11.21 -12.67
CA GLY A 148 -14.65 11.37 -11.99
C GLY A 148 -15.53 10.11 -11.94
N LYS A 149 -15.09 8.97 -12.51
CA LYS A 149 -15.88 7.73 -12.53
C LYS A 149 -15.85 6.96 -11.21
N VAL A 150 -14.85 7.18 -10.35
CA VAL A 150 -14.77 6.52 -9.05
C VAL A 150 -15.75 7.12 -8.09
N ASN A 151 -16.62 6.29 -7.53
CA ASN A 151 -17.47 6.69 -6.41
C ASN A 151 -16.58 6.92 -5.17
N ILE A 152 -16.62 8.14 -4.63
CA ILE A 152 -15.79 8.54 -3.50
C ILE A 152 -16.15 7.82 -2.21
N TYR A 153 -17.44 7.46 -2.02
CA TYR A 153 -17.90 6.69 -0.86
C TYR A 153 -17.35 5.27 -0.89
N ASP A 154 -17.37 4.63 -2.07
CA ASP A 154 -16.82 3.28 -2.24
C ASP A 154 -15.30 3.27 -2.04
N LEU A 155 -14.60 4.27 -2.56
CA LEU A 155 -13.17 4.41 -2.34
C LEU A 155 -12.86 4.65 -0.86
N ALA A 156 -13.61 5.51 -0.18
CA ALA A 156 -13.45 5.77 1.26
C ALA A 156 -13.66 4.48 2.08
N ARG A 157 -14.73 3.75 1.81
CA ARG A 157 -15.06 2.47 2.45
C ARG A 157 -13.95 1.44 2.20
N ASN A 158 -13.53 1.27 0.94
CA ASN A 158 -12.47 0.33 0.55
C ASN A 158 -11.15 0.65 1.26
N ALA A 159 -10.77 1.91 1.29
CA ALA A 159 -9.56 2.36 1.96
C ALA A 159 -9.67 2.43 3.50
N GLY A 160 -10.87 2.25 4.08
CA GLY A 160 -11.09 2.37 5.53
C GLY A 160 -10.83 3.80 6.02
N THR A 161 -11.36 4.79 5.29
CA THR A 161 -11.30 6.20 5.66
C THR A 161 -12.67 6.85 5.47
N SER A 162 -12.83 8.13 5.76
CA SER A 162 -14.06 8.86 5.47
C SER A 162 -13.92 9.72 4.20
N VAL A 163 -15.06 10.08 3.61
CA VAL A 163 -15.11 11.01 2.47
C VAL A 163 -14.46 12.35 2.86
N ASN A 164 -14.75 12.88 4.05
CA ASN A 164 -14.15 14.12 4.55
C ASN A 164 -12.63 14.05 4.59
N GLN A 165 -12.04 12.89 4.93
CA GLN A 165 -10.59 12.70 4.90
C GLN A 165 -10.07 12.66 3.47
N LEU A 166 -10.79 12.01 2.54
CA LEU A 166 -10.42 12.03 1.12
C LEU A 166 -10.50 13.46 0.56
N GLU A 167 -11.53 14.19 0.87
CA GLU A 167 -11.70 15.58 0.47
C GLU A 167 -10.57 16.47 1.00
N ARG A 168 -10.32 16.41 2.32
CA ARG A 168 -9.33 17.25 2.99
C ARG A 168 -7.91 17.04 2.47
N PHE A 169 -7.51 15.77 2.25
CA PHE A 169 -6.11 15.43 1.95
C PHE A 169 -5.84 15.26 0.46
N TYR A 170 -6.86 14.97 -0.33
CA TYR A 170 -6.66 14.61 -1.74
C TYR A 170 -7.36 15.57 -2.70
N LEU A 171 -8.65 15.87 -2.53
CA LEU A 171 -9.38 16.69 -3.49
C LEU A 171 -8.93 18.16 -3.49
N LYS A 172 -8.66 18.73 -2.31
CA LYS A 172 -8.20 20.14 -2.21
C LYS A 172 -6.86 20.42 -2.90
N ARG A 173 -6.03 19.37 -3.07
CA ARG A 173 -4.71 19.48 -3.71
C ARG A 173 -4.70 18.99 -5.15
N MET A 174 -5.81 18.47 -5.65
CA MET A 174 -5.92 18.00 -7.03
C MET A 174 -6.02 19.19 -7.99
N LYS A 175 -5.20 19.14 -9.05
CA LYS A 175 -5.41 20.04 -10.20
C LYS A 175 -6.67 19.56 -10.93
N VAL A 176 -7.58 20.50 -11.20
CA VAL A 176 -8.79 20.19 -11.96
C VAL A 176 -8.40 19.70 -13.35
N SER A 177 -8.78 18.49 -13.70
CA SER A 177 -8.50 17.91 -15.02
C SER A 177 -9.32 18.60 -16.12
N LYS A 178 -8.90 18.48 -17.38
CA LYS A 178 -9.66 19.01 -18.52
C LYS A 178 -11.12 18.53 -18.50
N LYS A 179 -11.31 17.23 -18.26
CA LYS A 179 -12.65 16.62 -18.18
C LYS A 179 -13.50 17.14 -17.01
N GLN A 180 -12.89 17.43 -15.88
CA GLN A 180 -13.60 18.03 -14.74
C GLN A 180 -14.03 19.47 -15.05
N ARG A 181 -13.22 20.22 -15.81
CA ARG A 181 -13.59 21.58 -16.28
C ARG A 181 -14.74 21.56 -17.28
N GLU A 182 -14.82 20.52 -18.10
CA GLU A 182 -15.91 20.34 -19.06
C GLU A 182 -17.24 19.97 -18.39
N ASN A 183 -17.20 19.47 -17.13
CA ASN A 183 -18.37 19.10 -16.33
C ASN A 183 -18.87 20.25 -15.41
N LEU A 184 -18.21 21.41 -15.37
CA LEU A 184 -18.60 22.62 -14.64
C LEU A 184 -19.26 23.63 -15.55
#